data_d2a6d4c462ee89f990d5f776e81ef20f
#
_entry.id   d2a6d4c462ee89f990d5f776e81ef20f
#
_cell.length_a   1.000
_cell.length_b   1.000
_cell.length_c   1.000
_cell.angle_alpha   90.00
_cell.angle_beta   90.00
_cell.angle_gamma   90.00
#
_symmetry.space_group_name_H-M   'P 1'
#
loop_
_entity.id
_entity.type
_entity.pdbx_description
1 polymer ?
#
loop_
_entity_poly.entity_id
_entity_poly.type
_entity_poly.pdbx_seq_one_letter_code
_entity_poly.pdbx_strand_id
1 'polypeptide(L)'
;MAELFTYLLRSGACLALFYTFYRIVLMRDTNFGLNRAFLLGGAVLSLALPLLRVTSPFFKTVVYASTFPPPANPATGLAPPDVPGLIDFLFLIYIAGAGLFFLLFIVRVGRLVLMAARCGCERHRGLRVVLCGHPGESFSFFNFVFLNKAKIPDGALDRILAHELAHVRQLHSFDIVFSEFLTVVQWFNPFVWPYKRSLRETHEYLADRAVIAQGCSLARYQLLIVEQHVGGRLLELASSFRTSQIKRRITMLSKQETRGLARWKPLLILPLAVAFVLAFAESRTVVQPGPAAVAAPAAAPMPSQELSEEQMAKALKEKMVKLEEVKKESAVKLSQLKAKLEQTTDPEVKAKIEAAMKEHKLMSLEIGAKERMLKAKSLEMAMAKEGDAAKKAEMEKKIQALKAESEEYLKKAEQARKAEEKAKQAERAAEKK
;
A
#
# COMPACT_ATOMS: atom_id res chain seq x y z
N MET A 1 5.86 -12.56 -12.57
CA MET A 1 4.62 -11.97 -12.06
C MET A 1 4.77 -11.46 -10.63
N ALA A 2 5.23 -12.25 -9.66
CA ALA A 2 5.41 -11.82 -8.27
C ALA A 2 6.33 -10.58 -8.11
N GLU A 3 7.40 -10.48 -8.88
CA GLU A 3 8.31 -9.32 -8.86
C GLU A 3 7.60 -8.02 -9.28
N LEU A 4 6.72 -8.07 -10.28
CA LEU A 4 5.94 -6.91 -10.70
C LEU A 4 5.01 -6.43 -9.59
N PHE A 5 4.30 -7.34 -8.92
CA PHE A 5 3.45 -6.98 -7.79
C PHE A 5 4.25 -6.36 -6.64
N THR A 6 5.39 -6.93 -6.32
CA THR A 6 6.29 -6.38 -5.29
C THR A 6 6.75 -4.98 -5.67
N TYR A 7 7.12 -4.76 -6.93
CA TYR A 7 7.48 -3.44 -7.45
C TYR A 7 6.31 -2.45 -7.33
N LEU A 8 5.11 -2.84 -7.77
CA LEU A 8 3.93 -1.98 -7.72
C LEU A 8 3.55 -1.60 -6.29
N LEU A 9 3.61 -2.54 -5.35
CA LEU A 9 3.36 -2.28 -3.93
C LEU A 9 4.42 -1.35 -3.33
N ARG A 10 5.71 -1.59 -3.58
CA ARG A 10 6.81 -0.73 -3.13
C ARG A 10 6.66 0.69 -3.70
N SER A 11 6.38 0.81 -5.00
CA SER A 11 6.14 2.10 -5.67
C SER A 11 4.91 2.81 -5.10
N GLY A 12 3.83 2.09 -4.85
CA GLY A 12 2.62 2.62 -4.23
C GLY A 12 2.85 3.13 -2.80
N ALA A 13 3.57 2.37 -2.00
CA ALA A 13 3.95 2.77 -0.64
C ALA A 13 4.87 4.01 -0.64
N CYS A 14 5.82 4.07 -1.58
CA CYS A 14 6.70 5.22 -1.75
C CYS A 14 5.90 6.48 -2.14
N LEU A 15 4.95 6.37 -3.07
CA LEU A 15 4.06 7.47 -3.44
C LEU A 15 3.22 7.95 -2.25
N ALA A 16 2.68 7.03 -1.46
CA ALA A 16 1.94 7.34 -0.25
C ALA A 16 2.80 8.09 0.78
N LEU A 17 4.07 7.68 0.94
CA LEU A 17 5.04 8.34 1.81
C LEU A 17 5.28 9.79 1.39
N PHE A 18 5.63 10.03 0.10
CA PHE A 18 5.84 11.38 -0.42
C PHE A 18 4.59 12.25 -0.31
N TYR A 19 3.42 11.69 -0.61
CA TYR A 19 2.17 12.42 -0.49
C TYR A 19 1.84 12.79 0.96
N THR A 20 1.99 11.86 1.89
CA THR A 20 1.73 12.10 3.31
C THR A 20 2.67 13.18 3.85
N PHE A 21 3.95 13.12 3.49
CA PHE A 21 4.91 14.16 3.84
C PHE A 21 4.50 15.54 3.27
N TYR A 22 4.17 15.61 1.99
CA TYR A 22 3.67 16.83 1.36
C TYR A 22 2.46 17.40 2.12
N ARG A 23 1.51 16.54 2.45
CA ARG A 23 0.25 16.91 3.09
C ARG A 23 0.46 17.52 4.49
N ILE A 24 1.42 16.98 5.25
CA ILE A 24 1.71 17.41 6.62
C ILE A 24 2.62 18.64 6.64
N VAL A 25 3.68 18.65 5.81
CA VAL A 25 4.78 19.62 5.94
C VAL A 25 4.66 20.76 4.94
N LEU A 26 4.35 20.49 3.66
CA LEU A 26 4.48 21.45 2.56
C LEU A 26 3.18 22.07 2.09
N MET A 27 2.04 21.38 2.23
CA MET A 27 0.76 21.83 1.67
C MET A 27 0.34 23.24 2.11
N ARG A 28 0.79 23.68 3.29
CA ARG A 28 0.46 25.00 3.84
C ARG A 28 1.45 26.09 3.46
N ASP A 29 2.54 25.75 2.79
CA ASP A 29 3.58 26.71 2.41
C ASP A 29 3.22 27.40 1.09
N THR A 30 3.63 28.68 0.97
CA THR A 30 3.35 29.51 -0.21
C THR A 30 4.45 29.41 -1.29
N ASN A 31 5.47 28.57 -1.10
CA ASN A 31 6.49 28.26 -2.10
C ASN A 31 5.96 27.28 -3.15
N PHE A 32 4.99 27.73 -3.97
CA PHE A 32 4.28 26.83 -4.90
C PHE A 32 5.19 26.17 -5.95
N GLY A 33 6.25 26.86 -6.41
CA GLY A 33 7.24 26.27 -7.31
C GLY A 33 7.97 25.09 -6.67
N LEU A 34 8.35 25.22 -5.40
CA LEU A 34 8.99 24.16 -4.63
C LEU A 34 8.02 23.00 -4.37
N ASN A 35 6.76 23.32 -4.04
CA ASN A 35 5.71 22.33 -3.85
C ASN A 35 5.46 21.51 -5.11
N ARG A 36 5.40 22.18 -6.30
CA ARG A 36 5.31 21.52 -7.59
C ARG A 36 6.50 20.60 -7.85
N ALA A 37 7.73 21.11 -7.66
CA ALA A 37 8.94 20.34 -7.85
C ALA A 37 9.00 19.12 -6.93
N PHE A 38 8.57 19.28 -5.66
CA PHE A 38 8.48 18.17 -4.70
C PHE A 38 7.45 17.11 -5.13
N LEU A 39 6.27 17.53 -5.59
CA LEU A 39 5.25 16.60 -6.07
C LEU A 39 5.73 15.87 -7.33
N LEU A 40 6.27 16.56 -8.34
CA LEU A 40 6.78 15.91 -9.55
C LEU A 40 7.98 15.00 -9.26
N GLY A 41 8.95 15.50 -8.49
CA GLY A 41 10.11 14.71 -8.09
C GLY A 41 9.75 13.50 -7.24
N GLY A 42 8.82 13.66 -6.28
CA GLY A 42 8.31 12.57 -5.46
C GLY A 42 7.60 11.49 -6.28
N ALA A 43 6.82 11.87 -7.30
CA ALA A 43 6.19 10.92 -8.22
C ALA A 43 7.22 10.15 -9.06
N VAL A 44 8.24 10.84 -9.60
CA VAL A 44 9.34 10.18 -10.33
C VAL A 44 10.13 9.26 -9.41
N LEU A 45 10.48 9.73 -8.20
CA LEU A 45 11.21 8.92 -7.22
C LEU A 45 10.39 7.71 -6.75
N SER A 46 9.07 7.83 -6.63
CA SER A 46 8.22 6.69 -6.25
C SER A 46 8.26 5.56 -7.29
N LEU A 47 8.48 5.86 -8.56
CA LEU A 47 8.66 4.88 -9.63
C LEU A 47 10.12 4.39 -9.71
N ALA A 48 11.10 5.26 -9.45
CA ALA A 48 12.52 4.96 -9.62
C ALA A 48 13.13 4.22 -8.41
N LEU A 49 12.81 4.63 -7.18
CA LEU A 49 13.42 4.05 -5.96
C LEU A 49 13.23 2.52 -5.84
N PRO A 50 12.06 1.94 -6.14
CA PRO A 50 11.88 0.50 -6.06
C PRO A 50 12.68 -0.31 -7.10
N LEU A 51 13.22 0.35 -8.15
CA LEU A 51 14.10 -0.29 -9.13
C LEU A 51 15.54 -0.45 -8.60
N LEU A 52 15.88 0.32 -7.56
CA LEU A 52 17.19 0.22 -6.93
C LEU A 52 17.25 -1.06 -6.08
N ARG A 53 18.00 -2.03 -6.52
CA ARG A 53 18.31 -3.24 -5.75
C ARG A 53 19.39 -2.91 -4.70
N VAL A 54 18.97 -2.48 -3.53
CA VAL A 54 19.87 -2.21 -2.41
C VAL A 54 19.95 -3.46 -1.55
N THR A 55 21.17 -4.00 -1.39
CA THR A 55 21.41 -5.11 -0.45
C THR A 55 21.61 -4.53 0.94
N SER A 56 20.84 -5.04 1.92
CA SER A 56 20.95 -4.61 3.30
C SER A 56 22.32 -5.01 3.88
N PRO A 57 23.06 -4.08 4.48
CA PRO A 57 24.28 -4.43 5.19
C PRO A 57 23.99 -5.14 6.53
N PHE A 58 22.76 -5.03 7.04
CA PHE A 58 22.39 -5.53 8.37
C PHE A 58 21.83 -6.96 8.37
N PHE A 59 21.30 -7.44 7.25
CA PHE A 59 20.72 -8.77 7.15
C PHE A 59 21.53 -9.63 6.18
N LYS A 60 22.19 -10.66 6.71
CA LYS A 60 22.91 -11.67 5.94
C LYS A 60 22.16 -12.99 6.03
N THR A 61 21.65 -13.50 4.92
CA THR A 61 21.14 -14.87 4.84
C THR A 61 22.29 -15.78 4.42
N VAL A 62 22.77 -16.63 5.31
CA VAL A 62 23.79 -17.62 4.96
C VAL A 62 23.07 -18.84 4.40
N VAL A 63 23.29 -19.14 3.13
CA VAL A 63 22.82 -20.36 2.49
C VAL A 63 24.03 -21.27 2.34
N TYR A 64 23.98 -22.41 3.00
CA TYR A 64 24.98 -23.45 2.81
C TYR A 64 24.69 -24.17 1.49
N ALA A 65 25.66 -24.18 0.58
CA ALA A 65 25.56 -24.99 -0.63
C ALA A 65 25.46 -26.48 -0.21
N SER A 66 24.34 -27.12 -0.48
CA SER A 66 24.25 -28.58 -0.34
C SER A 66 25.11 -29.19 -1.43
N THR A 67 26.10 -29.94 -1.04
CA THR A 67 26.96 -30.71 -1.97
C THR A 67 26.27 -31.94 -2.55
N PHE A 68 25.02 -32.17 -2.17
CA PHE A 68 24.23 -33.24 -2.75
C PHE A 68 23.52 -32.78 -4.01
N PRO A 69 23.66 -33.50 -5.14
CA PRO A 69 22.77 -33.26 -6.27
C PRO A 69 21.33 -33.47 -5.80
N PRO A 70 20.40 -32.65 -6.27
CA PRO A 70 18.98 -32.86 -5.95
C PRO A 70 18.63 -34.31 -6.31
N PRO A 71 17.87 -35.02 -5.46
CA PRO A 71 17.47 -36.38 -5.77
C PRO A 71 16.86 -36.37 -7.15
N ALA A 72 17.38 -37.24 -8.05
CA ALA A 72 16.79 -37.38 -9.36
C ALA A 72 15.33 -37.80 -9.14
N ASN A 73 14.42 -36.86 -9.25
CA ASN A 73 13.00 -37.18 -9.31
C ASN A 73 12.83 -38.11 -10.49
N PRO A 74 12.36 -39.34 -10.31
CA PRO A 74 11.95 -40.15 -11.44
C PRO A 74 10.87 -39.34 -12.15
N ALA A 75 11.20 -38.84 -13.34
CA ALA A 75 10.32 -38.05 -14.17
C ALA A 75 9.08 -38.91 -14.50
N THR A 76 8.08 -38.87 -13.64
CA THR A 76 6.71 -39.17 -14.06
C THR A 76 6.27 -37.95 -14.85
N GLY A 77 6.39 -38.10 -16.16
CA GLY A 77 6.22 -37.04 -17.15
C GLY A 77 4.78 -36.59 -17.37
N LEU A 78 4.13 -36.18 -16.29
CA LEU A 78 2.91 -35.41 -16.32
C LEU A 78 3.19 -34.14 -15.48
N ALA A 79 3.65 -33.10 -16.14
CA ALA A 79 3.58 -31.77 -15.56
C ALA A 79 2.14 -31.55 -15.10
N PRO A 80 1.89 -31.15 -13.83
CA PRO A 80 0.54 -30.84 -13.43
C PRO A 80 -0.01 -29.77 -14.39
N PRO A 81 -1.28 -29.84 -14.79
CA PRO A 81 -1.86 -28.83 -15.66
C PRO A 81 -1.61 -27.46 -15.06
N ASP A 82 -1.10 -26.53 -15.87
CA ASP A 82 -0.91 -25.12 -15.49
C ASP A 82 -2.27 -24.51 -15.16
N VAL A 83 -2.74 -24.74 -13.94
CA VAL A 83 -3.94 -24.06 -13.43
C VAL A 83 -3.51 -22.63 -13.07
N PRO A 84 -4.14 -21.61 -13.71
CA PRO A 84 -3.81 -20.23 -13.40
C PRO A 84 -3.93 -19.96 -11.90
N GLY A 85 -2.84 -19.56 -11.28
CA GLY A 85 -2.78 -19.27 -9.86
C GLY A 85 -3.48 -17.94 -9.52
N LEU A 86 -3.72 -17.70 -8.25
CA LEU A 86 -4.26 -16.43 -7.75
C LEU A 86 -3.48 -15.21 -8.27
N ILE A 87 -2.15 -15.34 -8.42
CA ILE A 87 -1.27 -14.28 -8.93
C ILE A 87 -1.61 -13.95 -10.39
N ASP A 88 -1.91 -14.94 -11.22
CA ASP A 88 -2.25 -14.73 -12.63
C ASP A 88 -3.60 -14.02 -12.77
N PHE A 89 -4.56 -14.36 -11.92
CA PHE A 89 -5.84 -13.70 -11.86
C PHE A 89 -5.73 -12.23 -11.40
N LEU A 90 -4.94 -11.97 -10.36
CA LEU A 90 -4.66 -10.60 -9.91
C LEU A 90 -3.95 -9.78 -10.99
N PHE A 91 -3.04 -10.39 -11.74
CA PHE A 91 -2.37 -9.75 -12.87
C PHE A 91 -3.36 -9.36 -13.97
N LEU A 92 -4.29 -10.23 -14.30
CA LEU A 92 -5.34 -9.94 -15.28
C LEU A 92 -6.20 -8.75 -14.84
N ILE A 93 -6.61 -8.70 -13.57
CA ILE A 93 -7.35 -7.57 -12.99
C ILE A 93 -6.52 -6.29 -13.09
N TYR A 94 -5.23 -6.34 -12.78
CA TYR A 94 -4.35 -5.18 -12.87
C TYR A 94 -4.26 -4.65 -14.31
N ILE A 95 -4.04 -5.51 -15.28
CA ILE A 95 -3.95 -5.11 -16.71
C ILE A 95 -5.29 -4.59 -17.22
N ALA A 96 -6.41 -5.21 -16.85
CA ALA A 96 -7.74 -4.73 -17.22
C ALA A 96 -8.01 -3.32 -16.66
N GLY A 97 -7.67 -3.09 -15.39
CA GLY A 97 -7.78 -1.77 -14.76
C GLY A 97 -6.88 -0.72 -15.41
N ALA A 98 -5.60 -1.04 -15.62
CA ALA A 98 -4.66 -0.16 -16.31
C ALA A 98 -5.12 0.16 -17.74
N GLY A 99 -5.59 -0.84 -18.48
CA GLY A 99 -6.17 -0.68 -19.82
C GLY A 99 -7.39 0.23 -19.82
N LEU A 100 -8.29 0.07 -18.85
CA LEU A 100 -9.46 0.94 -18.69
C LEU A 100 -9.05 2.40 -18.45
N PHE A 101 -8.14 2.65 -17.50
CA PHE A 101 -7.70 4.02 -17.21
C PHE A 101 -6.91 4.64 -18.37
N PHE A 102 -6.13 3.84 -19.09
CA PHE A 102 -5.45 4.27 -20.31
C PHE A 102 -6.45 4.64 -21.40
N LEU A 103 -7.46 3.82 -21.64
CA LEU A 103 -8.53 4.11 -22.60
C LEU A 103 -9.27 5.40 -22.23
N LEU A 104 -9.63 5.58 -20.96
CA LEU A 104 -10.28 6.82 -20.49
C LEU A 104 -9.39 8.05 -20.72
N PHE A 105 -8.07 7.92 -20.54
CA PHE A 105 -7.11 8.98 -20.84
C PHE A 105 -7.11 9.31 -22.32
N ILE A 106 -6.99 8.33 -23.20
CA ILE A 106 -7.03 8.52 -24.66
C ILE A 106 -8.34 9.19 -25.11
N VAL A 107 -9.48 8.74 -24.60
CA VAL A 107 -10.78 9.35 -24.90
C VAL A 107 -10.85 10.81 -24.46
N ARG A 108 -10.31 11.16 -23.29
CA ARG A 108 -10.25 12.55 -22.80
C ARG A 108 -9.39 13.43 -23.70
N VAL A 109 -8.18 12.96 -24.04
CA VAL A 109 -7.28 13.70 -24.95
C VAL A 109 -7.90 13.81 -26.34
N GLY A 110 -8.47 12.73 -26.88
CA GLY A 110 -9.15 12.71 -28.16
C GLY A 110 -10.30 13.73 -28.25
N ARG A 111 -11.10 13.84 -27.19
CA ARG A 111 -12.16 14.87 -27.10
C ARG A 111 -11.60 16.30 -27.15
N LEU A 112 -10.47 16.56 -26.48
CA LEU A 112 -9.83 17.88 -26.50
C LEU A 112 -9.30 18.22 -27.91
N VAL A 113 -8.63 17.27 -28.56
CA VAL A 113 -8.12 17.42 -29.94
C VAL A 113 -9.28 17.64 -30.91
N LEU A 114 -10.35 16.85 -30.78
CA LEU A 114 -11.53 16.99 -31.64
C LEU A 114 -12.23 18.34 -31.44
N MET A 115 -12.30 18.83 -30.19
CA MET A 115 -12.85 20.16 -29.88
C MET A 115 -11.99 21.27 -30.48
N ALA A 116 -10.66 21.16 -30.41
CA ALA A 116 -9.73 22.10 -31.02
C ALA A 116 -9.84 22.09 -32.56
N ALA A 117 -10.11 20.93 -33.18
CA ALA A 117 -10.27 20.80 -34.62
C ALA A 117 -11.61 21.32 -35.15
N ARG A 118 -12.68 21.21 -34.32
CA ARG A 118 -14.05 21.65 -34.73
C ARG A 118 -14.34 23.11 -34.48
N CYS A 119 -13.72 23.70 -33.47
CA CYS A 119 -13.91 25.10 -33.11
C CYS A 119 -12.88 25.98 -33.85
N GLY A 120 -13.28 27.17 -34.25
CA GLY A 120 -12.34 28.14 -34.84
C GLY A 120 -11.20 28.47 -33.91
N CYS A 121 -9.98 28.47 -34.44
CA CYS A 121 -8.77 28.79 -33.70
C CYS A 121 -8.24 30.16 -34.13
N GLU A 122 -8.27 31.13 -33.24
CA GLU A 122 -7.68 32.46 -33.43
C GLU A 122 -6.32 32.55 -32.74
N ARG A 123 -5.40 33.30 -33.33
CA ARG A 123 -4.09 33.51 -32.71
C ARG A 123 -4.08 34.83 -31.95
N HIS A 124 -3.99 34.80 -30.63
CA HIS A 124 -3.96 35.98 -29.77
C HIS A 124 -2.73 35.95 -28.85
N ARG A 125 -1.86 36.97 -28.92
CA ARG A 125 -0.63 37.08 -28.11
C ARG A 125 0.26 35.84 -28.15
N GLY A 126 0.34 35.13 -29.28
CA GLY A 126 1.15 33.90 -29.43
C GLY A 126 0.45 32.62 -28.96
N LEU A 127 -0.74 32.72 -28.37
CA LEU A 127 -1.56 31.57 -27.97
C LEU A 127 -2.56 31.20 -29.08
N ARG A 128 -2.93 29.95 -29.15
CA ARG A 128 -4.05 29.47 -29.99
C ARG A 128 -5.31 29.48 -29.15
N VAL A 129 -6.12 30.49 -29.33
CA VAL A 129 -7.39 30.67 -28.61
C VAL A 129 -8.50 29.98 -29.41
N VAL A 130 -9.13 29.02 -28.78
CA VAL A 130 -10.24 28.24 -29.33
C VAL A 130 -11.53 28.75 -28.69
N LEU A 131 -12.37 29.38 -29.51
CA LEU A 131 -13.64 29.96 -29.06
C LEU A 131 -14.77 28.93 -29.25
N CYS A 132 -15.10 28.24 -28.17
CA CYS A 132 -16.14 27.21 -28.18
C CYS A 132 -17.27 27.56 -27.21
N GLY A 133 -18.51 27.25 -27.63
CA GLY A 133 -19.68 27.31 -26.74
C GLY A 133 -19.79 26.13 -25.80
N HIS A 134 -18.65 25.66 -25.17
CA HIS A 134 -18.69 24.53 -24.26
C HIS A 134 -19.27 24.94 -22.88
N PRO A 135 -19.93 24.06 -22.16
CA PRO A 135 -20.61 24.41 -20.89
C PRO A 135 -19.66 24.67 -19.72
N GLY A 136 -18.36 24.39 -19.88
CA GLY A 136 -17.32 24.50 -18.83
C GLY A 136 -16.76 25.92 -18.66
N GLU A 137 -15.83 26.04 -17.72
CA GLU A 137 -14.98 27.22 -17.53
C GLU A 137 -13.89 27.26 -18.60
N SER A 138 -13.23 28.43 -18.76
CA SER A 138 -12.03 28.54 -19.60
C SER A 138 -10.91 27.67 -19.05
N PHE A 139 -10.12 27.06 -19.92
CA PHE A 139 -8.98 26.23 -19.54
C PHE A 139 -7.94 26.20 -20.67
N SER A 140 -6.72 25.83 -20.31
CA SER A 140 -5.63 25.66 -21.27
C SER A 140 -5.13 24.20 -21.32
N PHE A 141 -4.72 23.77 -22.52
CA PHE A 141 -4.08 22.48 -22.73
C PHE A 141 -2.98 22.62 -23.79
N PHE A 142 -1.75 22.39 -23.40
CA PHE A 142 -0.54 22.73 -24.16
C PHE A 142 -0.57 24.21 -24.60
N ASN A 143 -0.57 24.47 -25.91
CA ASN A 143 -0.59 25.82 -26.47
C ASN A 143 -2.01 26.29 -26.89
N PHE A 144 -3.04 25.54 -26.53
CA PHE A 144 -4.43 25.85 -26.78
C PHE A 144 -5.11 26.43 -25.54
N VAL A 145 -5.82 27.54 -25.70
CA VAL A 145 -6.65 28.12 -24.64
C VAL A 145 -8.10 28.06 -25.10
N PHE A 146 -8.91 27.32 -24.40
CA PHE A 146 -10.33 27.14 -24.66
C PHE A 146 -11.12 28.16 -23.86
N LEU A 147 -11.76 29.10 -24.55
CA LEU A 147 -12.54 30.17 -23.94
C LEU A 147 -14.04 29.99 -24.20
N ASN A 148 -14.82 30.17 -23.16
CA ASN A 148 -16.28 30.24 -23.25
C ASN A 148 -16.69 31.71 -23.16
N LYS A 149 -16.96 32.35 -24.34
CA LYS A 149 -17.34 33.77 -24.40
C LYS A 149 -18.54 34.12 -23.53
N ALA A 150 -19.52 33.24 -23.40
CA ALA A 150 -20.73 33.48 -22.62
C ALA A 150 -20.52 33.58 -21.12
N LYS A 151 -19.35 33.14 -20.62
CA LYS A 151 -18.99 33.12 -19.18
C LYS A 151 -17.89 34.11 -18.81
N ILE A 152 -17.44 34.93 -19.72
CA ILE A 152 -16.41 35.95 -19.47
C ILE A 152 -17.10 37.23 -19.02
N PRO A 153 -16.87 37.69 -17.76
CA PRO A 153 -17.38 38.99 -17.33
C PRO A 153 -16.76 40.14 -18.15
N ASP A 154 -17.49 41.22 -18.31
CA ASP A 154 -17.01 42.36 -19.04
C ASP A 154 -15.69 42.91 -18.47
N GLY A 155 -14.72 43.15 -19.37
CA GLY A 155 -13.38 43.60 -18.99
C GLY A 155 -12.51 42.60 -18.23
N ALA A 156 -12.93 41.34 -18.13
CA ALA A 156 -12.16 40.28 -17.44
C ALA A 156 -11.25 39.48 -18.37
N LEU A 157 -11.41 39.59 -19.68
CA LEU A 157 -10.74 38.77 -20.69
C LEU A 157 -9.21 38.76 -20.54
N ASP A 158 -8.59 39.94 -20.38
CA ASP A 158 -7.13 40.04 -20.26
C ASP A 158 -6.59 39.32 -19.02
N ARG A 159 -7.34 39.33 -17.92
CA ARG A 159 -6.94 38.63 -16.64
C ARG A 159 -7.11 37.14 -16.78
N ILE A 160 -8.15 36.67 -17.43
CA ILE A 160 -8.37 35.27 -17.74
C ILE A 160 -7.27 34.76 -18.68
N LEU A 161 -6.97 35.49 -19.75
CA LEU A 161 -5.88 35.17 -20.66
C LEU A 161 -4.51 35.16 -19.96
N ALA A 162 -4.26 36.10 -19.06
CA ALA A 162 -3.02 36.11 -18.25
C ALA A 162 -2.89 34.86 -17.38
N HIS A 163 -4.00 34.39 -16.78
CA HIS A 163 -4.05 33.15 -16.00
C HIS A 163 -3.75 31.93 -16.89
N GLU A 164 -4.45 31.79 -18.02
CA GLU A 164 -4.25 30.69 -18.95
C GLU A 164 -2.84 30.71 -19.58
N LEU A 165 -2.31 31.90 -19.88
CA LEU A 165 -0.93 32.05 -20.34
C LEU A 165 0.08 31.55 -19.32
N ALA A 166 -0.17 31.72 -18.02
CA ALA A 166 0.70 31.20 -16.98
C ALA A 166 0.74 29.66 -17.00
N HIS A 167 -0.41 28.99 -17.21
CA HIS A 167 -0.45 27.53 -17.38
C HIS A 167 0.36 27.07 -18.58
N VAL A 168 0.23 27.74 -19.74
CA VAL A 168 0.97 27.42 -20.95
C VAL A 168 2.47 27.64 -20.76
N ARG A 169 2.89 28.80 -20.24
CA ARG A 169 4.31 29.14 -20.04
C ARG A 169 5.01 28.25 -19.04
N GLN A 170 4.28 27.83 -18.01
CA GLN A 170 4.80 26.93 -16.98
C GLN A 170 4.67 25.44 -17.33
N LEU A 171 4.18 25.11 -18.52
CA LEU A 171 4.05 23.75 -19.05
C LEU A 171 3.22 22.82 -18.13
N HIS A 172 2.18 23.35 -17.47
CA HIS A 172 1.33 22.59 -16.55
C HIS A 172 0.63 21.40 -17.23
N SER A 173 0.42 21.43 -18.55
CA SER A 173 -0.17 20.32 -19.32
C SER A 173 0.70 19.06 -19.29
N PHE A 174 2.05 19.21 -19.27
CA PHE A 174 2.95 18.07 -19.14
C PHE A 174 2.81 17.38 -17.78
N ASP A 175 2.66 18.17 -16.71
CA ASP A 175 2.46 17.63 -15.37
C ASP A 175 1.14 16.87 -15.26
N ILE A 176 0.08 17.40 -15.93
CA ILE A 176 -1.24 16.74 -15.99
C ILE A 176 -1.11 15.42 -16.73
N VAL A 177 -0.48 15.38 -17.91
CA VAL A 177 -0.26 14.15 -18.68
C VAL A 177 0.55 13.15 -17.87
N PHE A 178 1.62 13.58 -17.21
CA PHE A 178 2.43 12.74 -16.34
C PHE A 178 1.60 12.17 -15.17
N SER A 179 0.76 12.99 -14.55
CA SER A 179 -0.12 12.55 -13.47
C SER A 179 -1.21 11.57 -13.93
N GLU A 180 -1.68 11.68 -15.18
CA GLU A 180 -2.58 10.69 -15.78
C GLU A 180 -1.85 9.36 -16.03
N PHE A 181 -0.62 9.41 -16.55
CA PHE A 181 0.23 8.21 -16.68
C PHE A 181 0.45 7.53 -15.33
N LEU A 182 0.80 8.31 -14.30
CA LEU A 182 0.92 7.79 -12.93
C LEU A 182 -0.38 7.13 -12.46
N THR A 183 -1.54 7.71 -12.83
CA THR A 183 -2.85 7.15 -12.49
C THR A 183 -3.09 5.81 -13.20
N VAL A 184 -2.67 5.66 -14.45
CA VAL A 184 -2.78 4.39 -15.20
C VAL A 184 -1.94 3.31 -14.54
N VAL A 185 -0.71 3.60 -14.14
CA VAL A 185 0.20 2.63 -13.50
C VAL A 185 -0.25 2.30 -12.07
N GLN A 186 -0.73 3.29 -11.32
CA GLN A 186 -1.06 3.20 -9.89
C GLN A 186 -2.57 3.31 -9.63
N TRP A 187 -3.42 2.89 -10.56
CA TRP A 187 -4.87 3.06 -10.48
C TRP A 187 -5.50 2.45 -9.21
N PHE A 188 -4.91 1.38 -8.72
CA PHE A 188 -5.32 0.68 -7.50
C PHE A 188 -4.89 1.42 -6.21
N ASN A 189 -3.96 2.38 -6.30
CA ASN A 189 -3.44 3.11 -5.16
C ASN A 189 -4.35 4.30 -4.81
N PRO A 190 -4.98 4.32 -3.62
CA PRO A 190 -5.87 5.42 -3.24
C PRO A 190 -5.16 6.77 -3.14
N PHE A 191 -3.85 6.80 -2.92
CA PHE A 191 -3.07 8.04 -2.77
C PHE A 191 -2.82 8.76 -4.10
N VAL A 192 -2.92 8.09 -5.25
CA VAL A 192 -2.71 8.75 -6.55
C VAL A 192 -3.74 9.83 -6.83
N TRP A 193 -4.99 9.65 -6.38
CA TRP A 193 -6.08 10.59 -6.61
C TRP A 193 -5.90 11.92 -5.88
N PRO A 194 -5.69 11.94 -4.55
CA PRO A 194 -5.42 13.18 -3.84
C PRO A 194 -4.06 13.79 -4.21
N TYR A 195 -3.07 12.98 -4.62
CA TYR A 195 -1.80 13.46 -5.17
C TYR A 195 -2.01 14.33 -6.42
N LYS A 196 -2.70 13.79 -7.40
CA LYS A 196 -3.07 14.47 -8.65
C LYS A 196 -3.88 15.74 -8.39
N ARG A 197 -4.79 15.69 -7.42
CA ARG A 197 -5.56 16.88 -7.01
C ARG A 197 -4.66 17.96 -6.43
N SER A 198 -3.72 17.61 -5.55
CA SER A 198 -2.79 18.55 -4.94
C SER A 198 -1.85 19.20 -5.98
N LEU A 199 -1.43 18.44 -7.00
CA LEU A 199 -0.64 18.97 -8.10
C LEU A 199 -1.44 20.02 -8.89
N ARG A 200 -2.70 19.75 -9.22
CA ARG A 200 -3.59 20.71 -9.88
C ARG A 200 -3.84 21.96 -9.03
N GLU A 201 -4.09 21.81 -7.72
CA GLU A 201 -4.24 22.95 -6.80
C GLU A 201 -2.98 23.83 -6.80
N THR A 202 -1.78 23.21 -6.86
CA THR A 202 -0.51 23.93 -6.93
C THR A 202 -0.37 24.70 -8.26
N HIS A 203 -0.83 24.14 -9.37
CA HIS A 203 -0.87 24.85 -10.67
C HIS A 203 -1.74 26.08 -10.60
N GLU A 204 -2.94 25.98 -9.99
CA GLU A 204 -3.82 27.13 -9.81
C GLU A 204 -3.14 28.24 -8.99
N TYR A 205 -2.48 27.89 -7.87
CA TYR A 205 -1.78 28.88 -7.07
C TYR A 205 -0.63 29.57 -7.81
N LEU A 206 0.07 28.84 -8.70
CA LEU A 206 1.14 29.40 -9.53
C LEU A 206 0.59 30.33 -10.59
N ALA A 207 -0.52 29.97 -11.24
CA ALA A 207 -1.17 30.78 -12.25
C ALA A 207 -1.79 32.06 -11.62
N ASP A 208 -2.46 31.92 -10.47
CA ASP A 208 -3.02 33.03 -9.72
C ASP A 208 -1.93 34.05 -9.32
N ARG A 209 -0.80 33.56 -8.80
CA ARG A 209 0.33 34.42 -8.44
C ARG A 209 0.93 35.14 -9.64
N ALA A 210 0.97 34.48 -10.82
CA ALA A 210 1.46 35.09 -12.04
C ALA A 210 0.60 36.26 -12.50
N VAL A 211 -0.73 36.22 -12.31
CA VAL A 211 -1.65 37.32 -12.61
C VAL A 211 -1.42 38.49 -11.64
N ILE A 212 -1.27 38.22 -10.35
CA ILE A 212 -0.98 39.28 -9.36
C ILE A 212 0.38 39.94 -9.62
N ALA A 213 1.39 39.16 -10.01
CA ALA A 213 2.74 39.68 -10.34
C ALA A 213 2.72 40.61 -11.58
N GLN A 214 1.70 40.54 -12.44
CA GLN A 214 1.49 41.47 -13.56
C GLN A 214 0.80 42.79 -13.15
N GLY A 215 0.65 43.07 -11.85
CA GLY A 215 0.08 44.28 -11.32
C GLY A 215 -1.44 44.28 -11.11
N CYS A 216 -2.10 43.12 -11.23
CA CYS A 216 -3.52 43.00 -10.93
C CYS A 216 -3.76 43.17 -9.43
N SER A 217 -4.73 44.04 -9.06
CA SER A 217 -5.13 44.21 -7.65
C SER A 217 -5.69 42.88 -7.09
N LEU A 218 -5.19 42.48 -5.91
CA LEU A 218 -5.58 41.24 -5.24
C LEU A 218 -7.11 41.16 -5.06
N ALA A 219 -7.74 42.20 -4.53
CA ALA A 219 -9.17 42.22 -4.27
C ALA A 219 -10.01 42.05 -5.55
N ARG A 220 -9.62 42.77 -6.64
CA ARG A 220 -10.30 42.67 -7.94
C ARG A 220 -10.13 41.27 -8.57
N TYR A 221 -8.98 40.63 -8.38
CA TYR A 221 -8.75 39.30 -8.90
C TYR A 221 -9.49 38.23 -8.08
N GLN A 222 -9.55 38.37 -6.77
CA GLN A 222 -10.35 37.46 -5.91
C GLN A 222 -11.83 37.54 -6.26
N LEU A 223 -12.36 38.74 -6.51
CA LEU A 223 -13.73 38.91 -6.96
C LEU A 223 -13.98 38.20 -8.29
N LEU A 224 -13.06 38.33 -9.26
CA LEU A 224 -13.15 37.64 -10.53
C LEU A 224 -13.21 36.12 -10.38
N ILE A 225 -12.37 35.53 -9.51
CA ILE A 225 -12.40 34.10 -9.20
C ILE A 225 -13.78 33.67 -8.70
N VAL A 226 -14.40 34.47 -7.83
CA VAL A 226 -15.75 34.20 -7.30
C VAL A 226 -16.81 34.34 -8.41
N GLU A 227 -16.78 35.43 -9.19
CA GLU A 227 -17.73 35.68 -10.25
C GLU A 227 -17.77 34.61 -11.34
N GLN A 228 -16.60 34.11 -11.75
CA GLN A 228 -16.51 33.00 -12.71
C GLN A 228 -17.22 31.72 -12.24
N HIS A 229 -17.27 31.50 -10.93
CA HIS A 229 -17.85 30.30 -10.35
C HIS A 229 -19.33 30.49 -9.93
N VAL A 230 -19.75 31.69 -9.55
CA VAL A 230 -21.14 32.00 -9.13
C VAL A 230 -22.06 32.12 -10.34
N GLY A 231 -21.57 32.57 -11.51
CA GLY A 231 -22.33 32.65 -12.76
C GLY A 231 -22.78 31.30 -13.33
N GLY A 232 -22.41 30.19 -12.75
CA GLY A 232 -22.81 28.83 -13.13
C GLY A 232 -23.69 28.16 -12.07
N ARG A 233 -24.99 28.40 -12.09
CA ARG A 233 -26.07 27.66 -11.38
C ARG A 233 -25.84 27.35 -9.88
N LEU A 234 -26.62 28.02 -9.05
CA LEU A 234 -26.77 27.84 -7.59
C LEU A 234 -27.41 26.50 -7.15
N LEU A 235 -27.57 25.50 -8.01
CA LEU A 235 -28.45 24.35 -7.78
C LEU A 235 -27.81 22.96 -7.96
N GLU A 236 -26.50 22.78 -7.75
CA GLU A 236 -25.95 21.42 -7.78
C GLU A 236 -25.28 21.05 -6.47
N LEU A 237 -25.71 19.91 -5.89
CA LEU A 237 -25.13 19.26 -4.71
C LEU A 237 -23.61 18.95 -4.84
N ALA A 238 -23.04 19.09 -6.04
CA ALA A 238 -21.61 19.05 -6.32
C ALA A 238 -20.85 20.34 -5.90
N SER A 239 -21.55 21.35 -5.38
CA SER A 239 -20.99 22.68 -5.06
C SER A 239 -20.00 22.67 -3.89
N SER A 240 -20.12 21.73 -2.95
CA SER A 240 -19.26 21.73 -1.74
C SER A 240 -17.77 21.52 -2.04
N PHE A 241 -17.43 20.67 -3.01
CA PHE A 241 -16.02 20.43 -3.41
C PHE A 241 -15.44 21.58 -4.22
N ARG A 242 -16.20 22.21 -5.10
CA ARG A 242 -15.77 23.39 -5.88
C ARG A 242 -15.59 24.60 -4.96
N THR A 243 -16.53 24.84 -4.06
CA THR A 243 -16.44 25.93 -3.05
C THR A 243 -15.20 25.77 -2.19
N SER A 244 -14.82 24.56 -1.82
CA SER A 244 -13.59 24.27 -1.09
C SER A 244 -12.32 24.64 -1.87
N GLN A 245 -12.27 24.43 -3.19
CA GLN A 245 -11.12 24.79 -4.03
C GLN A 245 -10.97 26.31 -4.16
N ILE A 246 -12.07 27.03 -4.44
CA ILE A 246 -12.09 28.49 -4.51
C ILE A 246 -11.62 29.10 -3.19
N LYS A 247 -12.17 28.62 -2.08
CA LYS A 247 -11.75 29.09 -0.75
C LYS A 247 -10.26 28.90 -0.54
N ARG A 248 -9.66 27.77 -0.97
CA ARG A 248 -8.22 27.54 -0.87
C ARG A 248 -7.42 28.50 -1.75
N ARG A 249 -7.82 28.75 -3.01
CA ARG A 249 -7.16 29.72 -3.90
C ARG A 249 -7.14 31.10 -3.26
N ILE A 250 -8.29 31.59 -2.82
CA ILE A 250 -8.42 32.90 -2.17
C ILE A 250 -7.55 32.97 -0.91
N THR A 251 -7.59 31.93 -0.04
CA THR A 251 -6.76 31.88 1.17
C THR A 251 -5.27 31.89 0.86
N MET A 252 -4.83 31.13 -0.16
CA MET A 252 -3.41 31.05 -0.53
C MET A 252 -2.91 32.34 -1.21
N LEU A 253 -3.76 33.04 -1.94
CA LEU A 253 -3.44 34.35 -2.51
C LEU A 253 -3.26 35.44 -1.44
N SER A 254 -4.06 35.38 -0.36
CA SER A 254 -3.99 36.35 0.76
C SER A 254 -2.87 36.06 1.74
N LYS A 255 -2.26 34.89 1.65
CA LYS A 255 -1.26 34.44 2.61
C LYS A 255 0.10 35.08 2.35
N GLN A 256 0.76 35.55 3.40
CA GLN A 256 2.13 36.05 3.32
C GLN A 256 3.10 34.98 2.82
N GLU A 257 4.13 35.42 2.10
CA GLU A 257 5.14 34.50 1.57
C GLU A 257 5.91 33.81 2.70
N THR A 258 6.01 32.51 2.59
CA THR A 258 6.79 31.70 3.51
C THR A 258 8.27 32.01 3.32
N ARG A 259 8.93 32.55 4.35
CA ARG A 259 10.31 33.06 4.29
C ARG A 259 11.34 32.08 4.86
N GLY A 260 12.61 32.22 4.44
CA GLY A 260 13.79 31.68 5.11
C GLY A 260 13.88 30.14 5.12
N LEU A 261 14.04 29.58 6.30
CA LEU A 261 14.27 28.15 6.57
C LEU A 261 13.22 27.21 5.98
N ALA A 262 12.02 27.71 5.68
CA ALA A 262 10.97 26.88 5.06
C ALA A 262 11.35 26.32 3.67
N ARG A 263 12.33 26.89 2.97
CA ARG A 263 12.86 26.34 1.70
C ARG A 263 13.56 24.99 1.89
N TRP A 264 14.06 24.71 3.08
CA TRP A 264 14.77 23.48 3.41
C TRP A 264 13.85 22.35 3.90
N LYS A 265 12.56 22.64 4.17
CA LYS A 265 11.57 21.64 4.61
C LYS A 265 11.49 20.39 3.70
N PRO A 266 11.56 20.50 2.35
CA PRO A 266 11.55 19.31 1.51
C PRO A 266 12.68 18.33 1.78
N LEU A 267 13.84 18.80 2.27
CA LEU A 267 14.97 17.92 2.59
C LEU A 267 14.70 17.00 3.78
N LEU A 268 13.74 17.33 4.64
CA LEU A 268 13.31 16.46 5.75
C LEU A 268 12.74 15.12 5.26
N ILE A 269 12.43 14.99 3.96
CA ILE A 269 12.04 13.69 3.37
C ILE A 269 13.22 12.73 3.24
N LEU A 270 14.47 13.23 3.16
CA LEU A 270 15.65 12.39 2.88
C LEU A 270 15.86 11.27 3.91
N PRO A 271 15.86 11.52 5.23
CA PRO A 271 15.99 10.44 6.21
C PRO A 271 14.84 9.42 6.10
N LEU A 272 13.64 9.90 5.78
CA LEU A 272 12.47 9.05 5.61
C LEU A 272 12.56 8.19 4.34
N ALA A 273 13.06 8.76 3.23
CA ALA A 273 13.32 8.04 1.99
C ALA A 273 14.43 6.99 2.17
N VAL A 274 15.51 7.33 2.89
CA VAL A 274 16.58 6.38 3.21
C VAL A 274 16.04 5.25 4.08
N ALA A 275 15.28 5.55 5.13
CA ALA A 275 14.65 4.54 5.97
C ALA A 275 13.72 3.62 5.16
N PHE A 276 12.96 4.18 4.21
CA PHE A 276 12.11 3.43 3.30
C PHE A 276 12.93 2.48 2.42
N VAL A 277 14.02 2.96 1.80
CA VAL A 277 14.89 2.14 0.95
C VAL A 277 15.52 1.01 1.76
N LEU A 278 15.99 1.28 2.99
CA LEU A 278 16.57 0.27 3.87
C LEU A 278 15.54 -0.76 4.34
N ALA A 279 14.29 -0.35 4.60
CA ALA A 279 13.21 -1.25 4.99
C ALA A 279 12.84 -2.27 3.88
N PHE A 280 13.05 -1.90 2.61
CA PHE A 280 12.79 -2.77 1.46
C PHE A 280 14.07 -3.33 0.82
N ALA A 281 15.23 -3.14 1.47
CA ALA A 281 16.49 -3.69 1.00
C ALA A 281 16.50 -5.22 1.10
N GLU A 282 17.02 -5.87 0.08
CA GLU A 282 17.13 -7.32 0.04
C GLU A 282 18.27 -7.80 0.94
N SER A 283 18.06 -8.93 1.65
CA SER A 283 19.12 -9.55 2.44
C SER A 283 20.24 -10.07 1.52
N ARG A 284 21.47 -9.77 1.87
CA ARG A 284 22.62 -10.30 1.14
C ARG A 284 22.72 -11.80 1.36
N THR A 285 22.44 -12.59 0.33
CA THR A 285 22.65 -14.04 0.37
C THR A 285 24.15 -14.32 0.23
N VAL A 286 24.78 -14.80 1.28
CA VAL A 286 26.15 -15.29 1.23
C VAL A 286 26.08 -16.81 1.11
N VAL A 287 26.41 -17.32 -0.07
CA VAL A 287 26.59 -18.76 -0.27
C VAL A 287 27.94 -19.10 0.34
N GLN A 288 27.95 -19.74 1.50
CA GLN A 288 29.16 -20.35 2.03
C GLN A 288 29.27 -21.77 1.47
N PRO A 289 30.46 -22.18 0.99
CA PRO A 289 30.68 -23.61 0.77
C PRO A 289 30.41 -24.32 2.08
N GLY A 290 29.57 -25.34 2.03
CA GLY A 290 29.36 -26.19 3.20
C GLY A 290 30.74 -26.63 3.78
N PRO A 291 30.87 -26.93 5.08
CA PRO A 291 32.12 -27.34 5.63
C PRO A 291 32.68 -28.43 4.74
N ALA A 292 33.86 -28.16 4.16
CA ALA A 292 34.55 -29.10 3.26
C ALA A 292 34.61 -30.46 3.97
N ALA A 293 33.92 -31.45 3.38
CA ALA A 293 34.06 -32.81 3.84
C ALA A 293 35.57 -33.12 3.75
N VAL A 294 36.22 -33.25 4.88
CA VAL A 294 37.59 -33.73 4.96
C VAL A 294 37.59 -35.00 4.10
N ALA A 295 38.45 -35.01 3.07
CA ALA A 295 38.56 -36.12 2.16
C ALA A 295 38.86 -37.39 2.99
N ALA A 296 37.82 -38.20 3.17
CA ALA A 296 37.97 -39.54 3.75
C ALA A 296 38.38 -40.48 2.62
N PRO A 297 39.32 -41.41 2.88
CA PRO A 297 39.76 -42.38 1.88
C PRO A 297 38.61 -43.28 1.44
N ALA A 298 38.71 -43.74 0.20
CA ALA A 298 37.69 -44.45 -0.54
C ALA A 298 37.14 -45.70 0.19
N ALA A 299 35.84 -45.91 0.02
CA ALA A 299 35.08 -47.15 0.14
C ALA A 299 34.59 -47.58 1.51
N ALA A 300 33.39 -47.10 1.89
CA ALA A 300 32.35 -47.91 2.55
C ALA A 300 30.99 -47.23 2.30
N PRO A 301 29.85 -47.93 2.13
CA PRO A 301 28.57 -47.33 1.92
C PRO A 301 28.14 -46.50 3.14
N MET A 302 27.94 -45.20 2.95
CA MET A 302 27.56 -44.27 4.01
C MET A 302 26.11 -44.50 4.44
N PRO A 303 25.82 -44.55 5.73
CA PRO A 303 24.46 -44.53 6.23
C PRO A 303 23.85 -43.15 6.05
N SER A 304 22.57 -43.11 5.65
CA SER A 304 21.72 -41.94 5.64
C SER A 304 21.90 -41.14 6.96
N GLN A 305 22.43 -39.91 6.89
CA GLN A 305 22.43 -38.99 8.01
C GLN A 305 21.01 -38.49 8.27
N GLU A 306 20.23 -39.26 8.97
CA GLU A 306 19.18 -38.72 9.81
C GLU A 306 19.85 -37.77 10.81
N LEU A 307 19.27 -36.56 10.99
CA LEU A 307 19.63 -35.66 12.11
C LEU A 307 19.80 -36.54 13.34
N SER A 308 20.96 -36.44 14.05
CA SER A 308 21.21 -37.30 15.18
C SER A 308 20.01 -37.18 16.12
N GLU A 309 19.49 -38.31 16.56
CA GLU A 309 18.29 -38.40 17.41
C GLU A 309 18.40 -37.46 18.62
N GLU A 310 19.61 -37.19 19.10
CA GLU A 310 19.92 -36.22 20.13
C GLU A 310 19.61 -34.76 19.73
N GLN A 311 19.89 -34.39 18.50
CA GLN A 311 19.58 -33.04 18.00
C GLN A 311 18.07 -32.87 17.83
N MET A 312 17.37 -33.90 17.39
CA MET A 312 15.91 -33.90 17.26
C MET A 312 15.23 -33.85 18.64
N ALA A 313 15.75 -34.61 19.62
CA ALA A 313 15.27 -34.57 21.00
C ALA A 313 15.49 -33.20 21.65
N LYS A 314 16.64 -32.57 21.42
CA LYS A 314 16.95 -31.22 21.91
C LYS A 314 16.04 -30.15 21.28
N ALA A 315 15.81 -30.19 19.97
CA ALA A 315 14.90 -29.30 19.27
C ALA A 315 13.43 -29.47 19.73
N LEU A 316 13.03 -30.70 20.03
CA LEU A 316 11.69 -30.99 20.53
C LEU A 316 11.49 -30.44 21.97
N LYS A 317 12.47 -30.61 22.83
CA LYS A 317 12.46 -30.02 24.19
C LYS A 317 12.38 -28.50 24.14
N GLU A 318 13.16 -27.85 23.27
CA GLU A 318 13.14 -26.41 23.12
C GLU A 318 11.76 -25.87 22.63
N LYS A 319 11.15 -26.60 21.69
CA LYS A 319 9.78 -26.28 21.23
C LYS A 319 8.73 -26.44 22.33
N MET A 320 8.89 -27.47 23.19
CA MET A 320 7.99 -27.67 24.31
C MET A 320 8.11 -26.54 25.34
N VAL A 321 9.32 -26.11 25.68
CA VAL A 321 9.54 -24.98 26.60
C VAL A 321 8.93 -23.71 26.09
N LYS A 322 9.14 -23.35 24.80
CA LYS A 322 8.53 -22.16 24.17
C LYS A 322 7.01 -22.25 24.20
N LEU A 323 6.42 -23.41 23.94
CA LEU A 323 4.98 -23.59 23.94
C LEU A 323 4.39 -23.42 25.35
N GLU A 324 5.08 -23.86 26.37
CA GLU A 324 4.67 -23.73 27.78
C GLU A 324 4.73 -22.27 28.25
N GLU A 325 5.70 -21.52 27.77
CA GLU A 325 5.83 -20.08 27.99
C GLU A 325 4.65 -19.28 27.35
N VAL A 326 4.31 -19.57 26.10
CA VAL A 326 3.15 -18.97 25.39
C VAL A 326 1.84 -19.34 26.09
N LYS A 327 1.72 -20.58 26.62
CA LYS A 327 0.57 -21.03 27.39
C LYS A 327 0.37 -20.23 28.68
N LYS A 328 1.46 -20.02 29.43
CA LYS A 328 1.46 -19.19 30.65
C LYS A 328 1.06 -17.75 30.35
N GLU A 329 1.64 -17.14 29.29
CA GLU A 329 1.35 -15.79 28.89
C GLU A 329 -0.14 -15.62 28.48
N SER A 330 -0.67 -16.58 27.73
CA SER A 330 -2.09 -16.59 27.33
C SER A 330 -3.04 -16.73 28.53
N ALA A 331 -2.69 -17.54 29.52
CA ALA A 331 -3.46 -17.70 30.75
C ALA A 331 -3.48 -16.41 31.59
N VAL A 332 -2.33 -15.71 31.71
CA VAL A 332 -2.23 -14.44 32.41
C VAL A 332 -3.06 -13.37 31.71
N LYS A 333 -3.01 -13.26 30.39
CA LYS A 333 -3.85 -12.32 29.63
C LYS A 333 -5.33 -12.60 29.81
N LEU A 334 -5.73 -13.88 29.81
CA LEU A 334 -7.13 -14.25 30.02
C LEU A 334 -7.63 -13.86 31.42
N SER A 335 -6.80 -14.03 32.47
CA SER A 335 -7.14 -13.60 33.83
C SER A 335 -7.26 -12.06 33.94
N GLN A 336 -6.39 -11.32 33.28
CA GLN A 336 -6.46 -9.86 33.22
C GLN A 336 -7.71 -9.35 32.49
N LEU A 337 -8.11 -10.02 31.41
CA LEU A 337 -9.34 -9.69 30.67
C LEU A 337 -10.58 -9.97 31.50
N LYS A 338 -10.62 -11.06 32.30
CA LYS A 338 -11.71 -11.36 33.23
C LYS A 338 -11.84 -10.28 34.30
N ALA A 339 -10.74 -9.87 34.93
CA ALA A 339 -10.73 -8.82 35.92
C ALA A 339 -11.20 -7.46 35.36
N LYS A 340 -10.82 -7.13 34.13
CA LYS A 340 -11.32 -5.92 33.43
C LYS A 340 -12.80 -6.00 33.09
N LEU A 341 -13.32 -7.18 32.76
CA LEU A 341 -14.74 -7.38 32.48
C LEU A 341 -15.62 -7.11 33.71
N GLU A 342 -15.16 -7.49 34.90
CA GLU A 342 -15.87 -7.26 36.16
C GLU A 342 -15.88 -5.78 36.58
N GLN A 343 -14.87 -5.02 36.18
CA GLN A 343 -14.73 -3.59 36.53
C GLN A 343 -15.40 -2.64 35.54
N THR A 344 -15.83 -3.14 34.37
CA THR A 344 -16.37 -2.29 33.28
C THR A 344 -17.88 -2.28 33.30
N THR A 345 -18.47 -1.08 33.37
CA THR A 345 -19.93 -0.84 33.29
C THR A 345 -20.39 -0.45 31.88
N ASP A 346 -19.49 -0.04 31.00
CA ASP A 346 -19.79 0.39 29.64
C ASP A 346 -20.07 -0.81 28.71
N PRO A 347 -21.27 -0.88 28.08
CA PRO A 347 -21.66 -2.03 27.25
C PRO A 347 -20.80 -2.23 26.02
N GLU A 348 -20.28 -1.16 25.41
CA GLU A 348 -19.45 -1.26 24.22
C GLU A 348 -18.05 -1.81 24.55
N VAL A 349 -17.47 -1.35 25.65
CA VAL A 349 -16.18 -1.85 26.14
C VAL A 349 -16.30 -3.30 26.61
N LYS A 350 -17.42 -3.66 27.23
CA LYS A 350 -17.71 -5.03 27.66
C LYS A 350 -17.73 -6.00 26.48
N ALA A 351 -18.42 -5.64 25.39
CA ALA A 351 -18.46 -6.45 24.16
C ALA A 351 -17.07 -6.67 23.54
N LYS A 352 -16.21 -5.63 23.54
CA LYS A 352 -14.82 -5.73 23.04
C LYS A 352 -13.97 -6.67 23.91
N ILE A 353 -14.13 -6.62 25.23
CA ILE A 353 -13.42 -7.52 26.15
C ILE A 353 -13.89 -8.97 25.98
N GLU A 354 -15.20 -9.21 25.84
CA GLU A 354 -15.74 -10.55 25.59
C GLU A 354 -15.24 -11.13 24.25
N ALA A 355 -15.14 -10.33 23.20
CA ALA A 355 -14.55 -10.75 21.93
C ALA A 355 -13.08 -11.18 22.09
N ALA A 356 -12.27 -10.36 22.78
CA ALA A 356 -10.88 -10.68 23.07
C ALA A 356 -10.72 -11.95 23.92
N MET A 357 -11.61 -12.17 24.88
CA MET A 357 -11.62 -13.40 25.68
C MET A 357 -11.94 -14.65 24.84
N LYS A 358 -12.85 -14.55 23.88
CA LYS A 358 -13.16 -15.66 22.96
C LYS A 358 -11.96 -16.01 22.10
N GLU A 359 -11.25 -15.01 21.58
CA GLU A 359 -10.03 -15.20 20.80
C GLU A 359 -8.92 -15.89 21.60
N HIS A 360 -8.66 -15.43 22.85
CA HIS A 360 -7.70 -16.06 23.73
C HIS A 360 -8.09 -17.49 24.14
N LYS A 361 -9.39 -17.77 24.28
CA LYS A 361 -9.87 -19.14 24.56
C LYS A 361 -9.63 -20.05 23.36
N LEU A 362 -9.84 -19.58 22.15
CA LEU A 362 -9.53 -20.31 20.91
C LEU A 362 -8.03 -20.61 20.81
N MET A 363 -7.18 -19.62 21.06
CA MET A 363 -5.75 -19.77 21.07
C MET A 363 -5.28 -20.82 22.11
N SER A 364 -5.90 -20.86 23.29
CA SER A 364 -5.56 -21.85 24.33
C SER A 364 -5.90 -23.28 23.90
N LEU A 365 -6.98 -23.50 23.12
CA LEU A 365 -7.31 -24.80 22.56
C LEU A 365 -6.29 -25.26 21.50
N GLU A 366 -5.86 -24.36 20.62
CA GLU A 366 -4.84 -24.67 19.62
C GLU A 366 -3.48 -24.98 20.26
N ILE A 367 -3.09 -24.25 21.30
CA ILE A 367 -1.86 -24.52 22.07
C ILE A 367 -1.96 -25.91 22.74
N GLY A 368 -3.12 -26.24 23.32
CA GLY A 368 -3.37 -27.53 23.93
C GLY A 368 -3.23 -28.71 22.96
N ALA A 369 -3.71 -28.55 21.73
CA ALA A 369 -3.57 -29.53 20.66
C ALA A 369 -2.07 -29.74 20.27
N LYS A 370 -1.35 -28.63 20.06
CA LYS A 370 0.09 -28.67 19.72
C LYS A 370 0.95 -29.30 20.84
N GLU A 371 0.62 -29.02 22.08
CA GLU A 371 1.33 -29.63 23.26
C GLU A 371 1.22 -31.15 23.24
N ARG A 372 0.01 -31.68 22.98
CA ARG A 372 -0.24 -33.12 22.95
C ARG A 372 0.47 -33.79 21.76
N MET A 373 0.47 -33.12 20.60
CA MET A 373 1.19 -33.61 19.43
C MET A 373 2.71 -33.68 19.67
N LEU A 374 3.29 -32.66 20.33
CA LEU A 374 4.71 -32.67 20.66
C LEU A 374 5.05 -33.75 21.71
N LYS A 375 4.18 -33.97 22.71
CA LYS A 375 4.33 -35.08 23.68
C LYS A 375 4.22 -36.43 23.00
N ALA A 376 3.30 -36.62 22.06
CA ALA A 376 3.19 -37.84 21.27
C ALA A 376 4.48 -38.12 20.49
N LYS A 377 5.02 -37.11 19.80
CA LYS A 377 6.31 -37.22 19.08
C LYS A 377 7.49 -37.55 19.99
N SER A 378 7.54 -36.97 21.20
CA SER A 378 8.61 -37.29 22.15
C SER A 378 8.54 -38.73 22.65
N LEU A 379 7.32 -39.27 22.83
CA LEU A 379 7.10 -40.67 23.19
C LEU A 379 7.41 -41.62 22.02
N GLU A 380 7.10 -41.24 20.77
CA GLU A 380 7.52 -42.02 19.59
C GLU A 380 9.04 -42.20 19.51
N MET A 381 9.77 -41.09 19.75
CA MET A 381 11.23 -41.15 19.78
C MET A 381 11.79 -41.99 20.95
N ALA A 382 11.11 -41.96 22.12
CA ALA A 382 11.49 -42.79 23.24
C ALA A 382 11.16 -44.28 22.97
N MET A 383 10.04 -44.57 22.35
CA MET A 383 9.61 -45.91 21.96
C MET A 383 10.58 -46.57 20.97
N ALA A 384 11.19 -45.78 20.08
CA ALA A 384 12.20 -46.28 19.14
C ALA A 384 13.46 -46.81 19.84
N LYS A 385 13.75 -46.35 21.04
CA LYS A 385 14.93 -46.72 21.83
C LYS A 385 14.67 -47.84 22.84
N GLU A 386 13.41 -48.14 23.09
CA GLU A 386 13.04 -49.15 24.09
C GLU A 386 13.18 -50.55 23.49
N GLY A 387 13.85 -51.43 24.21
CA GLY A 387 14.06 -52.83 23.80
C GLY A 387 12.97 -53.78 24.26
N ASP A 388 12.15 -53.37 25.25
CA ASP A 388 11.15 -54.22 25.90
C ASP A 388 9.79 -54.10 25.15
N ALA A 389 9.30 -55.24 24.66
CA ALA A 389 8.03 -55.30 23.88
C ALA A 389 6.80 -54.91 24.71
N ALA A 390 6.77 -55.20 25.99
CA ALA A 390 5.66 -54.81 26.88
C ALA A 390 5.59 -53.28 27.08
N LYS A 391 6.76 -52.66 27.30
CA LYS A 391 6.83 -51.20 27.42
C LYS A 391 6.53 -50.47 26.11
N LYS A 392 6.94 -51.01 24.96
CA LYS A 392 6.54 -50.46 23.65
C LYS A 392 5.04 -50.46 23.47
N ALA A 393 4.35 -51.52 23.80
CA ALA A 393 2.88 -51.58 23.68
C ALA A 393 2.18 -50.57 24.62
N GLU A 394 2.75 -50.32 25.81
CA GLU A 394 2.22 -49.31 26.72
C GLU A 394 2.44 -47.89 26.19
N MET A 395 3.63 -47.59 25.62
CA MET A 395 3.95 -46.32 24.99
C MET A 395 3.07 -46.07 23.78
N GLU A 396 2.82 -47.07 22.95
CA GLU A 396 1.98 -46.97 21.78
C GLU A 396 0.52 -46.60 22.15
N LYS A 397 -0.05 -47.20 23.20
CA LYS A 397 -1.35 -46.81 23.75
C LYS A 397 -1.37 -45.34 24.23
N LYS A 398 -0.30 -44.88 24.89
CA LYS A 398 -0.18 -43.49 25.34
C LYS A 398 -0.07 -42.52 24.16
N ILE A 399 0.64 -42.89 23.10
CA ILE A 399 0.77 -42.09 21.87
C ILE A 399 -0.60 -41.96 21.19
N GLN A 400 -1.36 -43.07 21.05
CA GLN A 400 -2.68 -43.03 20.45
C GLN A 400 -3.67 -42.19 21.28
N ALA A 401 -3.63 -42.29 22.59
CA ALA A 401 -4.43 -41.44 23.49
C ALA A 401 -4.12 -39.94 23.29
N LEU A 402 -2.83 -39.57 23.26
CA LEU A 402 -2.41 -38.18 23.08
C LEU A 402 -2.80 -37.63 21.66
N LYS A 403 -2.74 -38.46 20.63
CA LYS A 403 -3.21 -38.11 19.28
C LYS A 403 -4.71 -37.89 19.26
N ALA A 404 -5.49 -38.78 19.85
CA ALA A 404 -6.95 -38.63 19.96
C ALA A 404 -7.34 -37.38 20.75
N GLU A 405 -6.68 -37.09 21.87
CA GLU A 405 -6.91 -35.86 22.63
C GLU A 405 -6.56 -34.62 21.79
N SER A 406 -5.48 -34.64 21.02
CA SER A 406 -5.09 -33.53 20.14
C SER A 406 -6.17 -33.26 19.10
N GLU A 407 -6.76 -34.29 18.48
CA GLU A 407 -7.86 -34.17 17.53
C GLU A 407 -9.12 -33.61 18.18
N GLU A 408 -9.42 -34.00 19.41
CA GLU A 408 -10.56 -33.46 20.16
C GLU A 408 -10.41 -31.95 20.42
N TYR A 409 -9.21 -31.52 20.80
CA TYR A 409 -8.92 -30.09 20.97
C TYR A 409 -9.05 -29.30 19.66
N LEU A 410 -8.58 -29.86 18.54
CA LEU A 410 -8.74 -29.25 17.21
C LEU A 410 -10.20 -29.15 16.80
N LYS A 411 -11.01 -30.20 17.04
CA LYS A 411 -12.45 -30.17 16.77
C LYS A 411 -13.16 -29.10 17.61
N LYS A 412 -12.82 -28.96 18.89
CA LYS A 412 -13.35 -27.90 19.75
C LYS A 412 -12.96 -26.51 19.26
N ALA A 413 -11.73 -26.33 18.80
CA ALA A 413 -11.26 -25.08 18.23
C ALA A 413 -12.02 -24.73 16.92
N GLU A 414 -12.24 -25.71 16.06
CA GLU A 414 -12.98 -25.52 14.81
C GLU A 414 -14.47 -25.19 15.06
N GLN A 415 -15.10 -25.85 16.03
CA GLN A 415 -16.47 -25.52 16.43
C GLN A 415 -16.58 -24.10 16.98
N ALA A 416 -15.62 -23.68 17.81
CA ALA A 416 -15.56 -22.31 18.33
C ALA A 416 -15.41 -21.27 17.23
N ARG A 417 -14.55 -21.52 16.23
CA ARG A 417 -14.40 -20.66 15.03
C ARG A 417 -15.70 -20.55 14.24
N LYS A 418 -16.36 -21.67 13.94
CA LYS A 418 -17.63 -21.68 13.21
C LYS A 418 -18.74 -20.94 13.96
N ALA A 419 -18.78 -21.03 15.29
CA ALA A 419 -19.72 -20.29 16.11
C ALA A 419 -19.46 -18.78 16.08
N GLU A 420 -18.19 -18.36 16.10
CA GLU A 420 -17.78 -16.95 16.01
C GLU A 420 -18.11 -16.36 14.63
N GLU A 421 -17.89 -17.12 13.56
CA GLU A 421 -18.22 -16.68 12.19
C GLU A 421 -19.74 -16.49 12.00
N LYS A 422 -20.56 -17.41 12.53
CA LYS A 422 -22.01 -17.27 12.53
C LYS A 422 -22.48 -16.06 13.33
N ALA A 423 -21.88 -15.78 14.49
CA ALA A 423 -22.18 -14.60 15.28
C ALA A 423 -21.85 -13.29 14.54
N LYS A 424 -20.67 -13.19 13.92
CA LYS A 424 -20.28 -12.04 13.09
C LYS A 424 -21.17 -11.84 11.86
N GLN A 425 -21.66 -12.93 11.25
CA GLN A 425 -22.63 -12.85 10.14
C GLN A 425 -24.01 -12.36 10.60
N ALA A 426 -24.47 -12.80 11.75
CA ALA A 426 -25.75 -12.35 12.33
C ALA A 426 -25.69 -10.86 12.71
N GLU A 427 -24.58 -10.39 13.28
CA GLU A 427 -24.35 -9.00 13.64
C GLU A 427 -24.35 -8.07 12.42
N ARG A 428 -23.66 -8.47 11.35
CA ARG A 428 -23.68 -7.75 10.05
C ARG A 428 -25.05 -7.75 9.37
N ALA A 429 -25.87 -8.76 9.60
CA ALA A 429 -27.23 -8.83 9.09
C ALA A 429 -28.20 -7.93 9.88
N ALA A 430 -27.95 -7.73 11.18
CA ALA A 430 -28.69 -6.83 12.04
C ALA A 430 -28.36 -5.34 11.75
N GLU A 431 -27.12 -5.00 11.45
CA GLU A 431 -26.71 -3.64 11.07
C GLU A 431 -27.24 -3.18 9.69
N LYS A 432 -27.71 -4.12 8.86
CA LYS A 432 -28.27 -3.82 7.52
C LYS A 432 -29.80 -3.68 7.52
N LYS A 433 -30.44 -3.88 8.64
CA LYS A 433 -31.89 -3.61 8.85
C LYS A 433 -32.09 -2.33 9.63
#